data_0b93fbcd1e4b5beba0ec158d367e9aca
#
_entry.id   0b93fbcd1e4b5beba0ec158d367e9aca
#
_cell.length_a   1.000
_cell.length_b   1.000
_cell.length_c   1.000
_cell.angle_alpha   90.00
_cell.angle_beta   90.00
_cell.angle_gamma   90.00
#
_symmetry.space_group_name_H-M   'P 1'
#
loop_
_entity.id
_entity.type
_entity.pdbx_description
1 polymer ?
#
loop_
_entity_poly.entity_id
_entity_poly.type
_entity_poly.pdbx_seq_one_letter_code
_entity_poly.pdbx_strand_id
1 'polypeptide(L)'
;MSKRAAVAVGPLGDGDRARWELLARGYKAFYETELADAEYERAWHRLVAGDAVQALGAHVDGTLVGIAHFFFHPTVWLADACHLQDLFVDPAARNRGVARALIEAVAAAARRRGASRVYWHTHTGNATARALYDKVGRHIGMIRYDLAAERAASA
;
A
#
# COMPACT_ATOMS: atom_id res chain seq x y z
N MET A 1 -16.68 -14.19 -25.47
CA MET A 1 -16.51 -13.73 -24.07
C MET A 1 -15.03 -13.45 -23.84
N SER A 2 -14.67 -12.20 -23.68
CA SER A 2 -13.27 -11.84 -23.34
C SER A 2 -12.94 -12.39 -21.94
N LYS A 3 -11.95 -13.26 -21.86
CA LYS A 3 -11.46 -13.80 -20.60
C LYS A 3 -10.88 -12.63 -19.80
N ARG A 4 -11.48 -12.27 -18.69
CA ARG A 4 -10.98 -11.21 -17.83
C ARG A 4 -9.55 -11.56 -17.45
N ALA A 5 -8.59 -10.69 -17.78
CA ALA A 5 -7.18 -10.94 -17.47
C ALA A 5 -7.03 -11.16 -15.96
N ALA A 6 -6.32 -12.22 -15.60
CA ALA A 6 -6.10 -12.58 -14.20
C ALA A 6 -5.15 -11.57 -13.54
N VAL A 7 -5.46 -11.19 -12.31
CA VAL A 7 -4.57 -10.37 -11.48
C VAL A 7 -3.60 -11.31 -10.76
N ALA A 8 -2.30 -11.14 -11.00
CA ALA A 8 -1.25 -11.85 -10.28
C ALA A 8 -0.59 -10.93 -9.26
N VAL A 9 -0.57 -11.32 -7.99
CA VAL A 9 0.05 -10.56 -6.91
C VAL A 9 1.27 -11.29 -6.37
N GLY A 10 2.38 -10.57 -6.26
CA GLY A 10 3.64 -11.10 -5.73
C GLY A 10 4.64 -10.01 -5.39
N PRO A 11 5.86 -10.40 -4.96
CA PRO A 11 6.93 -9.46 -4.68
C PRO A 11 7.29 -8.62 -5.91
N LEU A 12 7.78 -7.40 -5.68
CA LEU A 12 8.36 -6.57 -6.74
C LEU A 12 9.70 -7.16 -7.20
N GLY A 13 9.90 -7.25 -8.52
CA GLY A 13 11.17 -7.61 -9.13
C GLY A 13 11.93 -6.40 -9.65
N ASP A 14 13.19 -6.59 -10.03
CA ASP A 14 14.04 -5.52 -10.57
C ASP A 14 13.42 -4.86 -11.81
N GLY A 15 12.74 -5.62 -12.64
CA GLY A 15 12.04 -5.12 -13.83
C GLY A 15 10.83 -4.22 -13.52
N ASP A 16 10.37 -4.19 -12.28
CA ASP A 16 9.22 -3.38 -11.88
C ASP A 16 9.59 -1.94 -11.48
N ARG A 17 10.89 -1.62 -11.34
CA ARG A 17 11.37 -0.33 -10.80
C ARG A 17 10.72 0.89 -11.47
N ALA A 18 10.72 0.93 -12.79
CA ALA A 18 10.20 2.07 -13.54
C ALA A 18 8.67 2.21 -13.39
N ARG A 19 7.94 1.10 -13.48
CA ARG A 19 6.48 1.09 -13.28
C ARG A 19 6.09 1.38 -11.85
N TRP A 20 6.84 0.84 -10.89
CA TRP A 20 6.63 1.16 -9.48
C TRP A 20 6.73 2.66 -9.22
N GLU A 21 7.75 3.33 -9.77
CA GLU A 21 7.91 4.76 -9.58
C GLU A 21 6.75 5.56 -10.17
N LEU A 22 6.27 5.19 -11.36
CA LEU A 22 5.08 5.83 -11.95
C LEU A 22 3.87 5.70 -11.02
N LEU A 23 3.63 4.51 -10.47
CA LEU A 23 2.51 4.28 -9.55
C LEU A 23 2.73 5.01 -8.22
N ALA A 24 3.93 5.02 -7.67
CA ALA A 24 4.27 5.74 -6.45
C ALA A 24 4.08 7.26 -6.61
N ARG A 25 4.46 7.82 -7.74
CA ARG A 25 4.21 9.23 -8.07
C ARG A 25 2.71 9.52 -8.20
N GLY A 26 1.96 8.61 -8.82
CA GLY A 26 0.50 8.70 -8.91
C GLY A 26 -0.18 8.70 -7.54
N TYR A 27 0.29 7.86 -6.63
CA TYR A 27 -0.16 7.83 -5.24
C TYR A 27 0.12 9.17 -4.51
N LYS A 28 1.33 9.71 -4.65
CA LYS A 28 1.70 10.98 -4.04
C LYS A 28 0.90 12.15 -4.63
N ALA A 29 0.68 12.16 -5.94
CA ALA A 29 -0.14 13.17 -6.60
C ALA A 29 -1.60 13.13 -6.11
N PHE A 30 -2.16 11.96 -5.85
CA PHE A 30 -3.49 11.81 -5.26
C PHE A 30 -3.60 12.49 -3.89
N TYR A 31 -2.52 12.47 -3.10
CA TYR A 31 -2.43 13.17 -1.81
C TYR A 31 -1.79 14.56 -1.90
N GLU A 32 -1.71 15.13 -3.11
CA GLU A 32 -1.16 16.48 -3.36
C GLU A 32 0.25 16.66 -2.78
N THR A 33 1.06 15.61 -2.83
CA THR A 33 2.41 15.59 -2.29
C THR A 33 3.43 15.44 -3.42
N GLU A 34 4.47 16.27 -3.43
CA GLU A 34 5.62 16.14 -4.31
C GLU A 34 6.86 15.75 -3.50
N LEU A 35 7.61 14.79 -4.00
CA LEU A 35 8.88 14.34 -3.44
C LEU A 35 9.99 14.47 -4.47
N ALA A 36 11.22 14.73 -4.01
CA ALA A 36 12.39 14.72 -4.87
C ALA A 36 12.69 13.30 -5.39
N ASP A 37 13.34 13.20 -6.55
CA ASP A 37 13.71 11.91 -7.16
C ASP A 37 14.51 11.01 -6.20
N ALA A 38 15.39 11.60 -5.39
CA ALA A 38 16.17 10.88 -4.39
C ALA A 38 15.29 10.18 -3.32
N GLU A 39 14.10 10.69 -3.04
CA GLU A 39 13.17 10.03 -2.10
C GLU A 39 12.60 8.73 -2.68
N TYR A 40 12.27 8.74 -3.98
CA TYR A 40 11.81 7.52 -4.68
C TYR A 40 12.92 6.48 -4.76
N GLU A 41 14.16 6.91 -4.99
CA GLU A 41 15.32 6.01 -4.98
C GLU A 41 15.52 5.37 -3.61
N ARG A 42 15.50 6.16 -2.53
CA ARG A 42 15.60 5.64 -1.15
C ARG A 42 14.47 4.70 -0.82
N ALA A 43 13.23 5.04 -1.20
CA ALA A 43 12.06 4.20 -0.97
C ALA A 43 12.19 2.86 -1.69
N TRP A 44 12.60 2.87 -2.95
CA TRP A 44 12.83 1.64 -3.71
C TRP A 44 13.84 0.72 -3.04
N HIS A 45 15.00 1.25 -2.64
CA HIS A 45 16.01 0.46 -1.93
C HIS A 45 15.49 -0.14 -0.62
N ARG A 46 14.71 0.60 0.15
CA ARG A 46 14.08 0.08 1.38
C ARG A 46 13.09 -1.05 1.10
N LEU A 47 12.30 -0.93 0.04
CA LEU A 47 11.32 -1.95 -0.35
C LEU A 47 12.00 -3.22 -0.87
N VAL A 48 13.05 -3.08 -1.66
CA VAL A 48 13.82 -4.23 -2.17
C VAL A 48 14.57 -4.95 -1.05
N ALA A 49 15.11 -4.22 -0.08
CA ALA A 49 15.72 -4.81 1.11
C ALA A 49 14.73 -5.65 1.92
N GLY A 50 13.45 -5.20 2.00
CA GLY A 50 12.36 -5.99 2.57
C GLY A 50 12.44 -6.23 4.08
N ASP A 51 13.31 -5.50 4.80
CA ASP A 51 13.53 -5.69 6.24
C ASP A 51 12.47 -4.96 7.07
N ALA A 52 12.48 -3.62 7.02
CA ALA A 52 11.59 -2.78 7.81
C ALA A 52 10.25 -2.53 7.12
N VAL A 53 10.25 -2.37 5.80
CA VAL A 53 9.05 -2.17 4.97
C VAL A 53 9.05 -3.19 3.84
N GLN A 54 7.85 -3.59 3.42
CA GLN A 54 7.65 -4.60 2.40
C GLN A 54 6.73 -4.07 1.30
N ALA A 55 6.82 -4.65 0.12
CA ALA A 55 5.94 -4.33 -0.99
C ALA A 55 5.40 -5.58 -1.68
N LEU A 56 4.18 -5.46 -2.19
CA LEU A 56 3.60 -6.38 -3.16
C LEU A 56 3.17 -5.59 -4.40
N GLY A 57 3.35 -6.21 -5.55
CA GLY A 57 2.89 -5.71 -6.84
C GLY A 57 1.78 -6.56 -7.40
N ALA A 58 0.80 -5.92 -8.02
CA ALA A 58 -0.24 -6.59 -8.80
C ALA A 58 0.03 -6.40 -10.29
N HIS A 59 0.11 -7.50 -11.01
CA HIS A 59 0.36 -7.53 -12.46
C HIS A 59 -0.88 -8.02 -13.22
N VAL A 60 -1.15 -7.39 -14.33
CA VAL A 60 -2.16 -7.81 -15.32
C VAL A 60 -1.45 -7.89 -16.66
N ASP A 61 -1.51 -9.05 -17.32
CA ASP A 61 -0.80 -9.33 -18.57
C ASP A 61 0.69 -8.93 -18.52
N GLY A 62 1.36 -9.24 -17.39
CA GLY A 62 2.77 -8.98 -17.18
C GLY A 62 3.12 -7.52 -16.85
N THR A 63 2.15 -6.61 -16.82
CA THR A 63 2.36 -5.19 -16.48
C THR A 63 1.98 -4.93 -15.03
N LEU A 64 2.87 -4.28 -14.28
CA LEU A 64 2.59 -3.83 -12.92
C LEU A 64 1.54 -2.71 -12.96
N VAL A 65 0.38 -2.95 -12.34
CA VAL A 65 -0.77 -2.03 -12.32
C VAL A 65 -1.22 -1.62 -10.93
N GLY A 66 -0.65 -2.20 -9.90
CA GLY A 66 -1.00 -1.85 -8.52
C GLY A 66 0.14 -2.15 -7.56
N ILE A 67 0.21 -1.40 -6.49
CA ILE A 67 1.23 -1.53 -5.45
C ILE A 67 0.62 -1.45 -4.07
N ALA A 68 1.19 -2.22 -3.14
CA ALA A 68 0.90 -2.14 -1.72
C ALA A 68 2.22 -2.10 -0.94
N HIS A 69 2.36 -1.14 -0.04
CA HIS A 69 3.47 -1.05 0.88
C HIS A 69 2.96 -1.29 2.30
N PHE A 70 3.64 -2.15 3.04
CA PHE A 70 3.21 -2.51 4.39
C PHE A 70 4.39 -2.87 5.28
N PHE A 71 4.16 -2.87 6.56
CA PHE A 71 5.16 -3.28 7.55
C PHE A 71 4.49 -3.85 8.80
N PHE A 72 5.26 -4.55 9.60
CA PHE A 72 4.84 -5.11 10.87
C PHE A 72 5.43 -4.29 12.01
N HIS A 73 4.65 -4.09 13.06
CA HIS A 73 5.13 -3.43 14.26
C HIS A 73 4.64 -4.15 15.52
N PRO A 74 5.42 -4.11 16.62
CA PRO A 74 5.01 -4.68 17.88
C PRO A 74 3.78 -3.95 18.44
N THR A 75 3.02 -4.66 19.26
CA THR A 75 1.94 -4.11 20.08
C THR A 75 2.19 -4.45 21.54
N VAL A 76 1.61 -3.67 22.46
CA VAL A 76 1.80 -3.91 23.89
C VAL A 76 1.07 -5.18 24.36
N TRP A 77 -0.13 -5.42 23.82
CA TRP A 77 -1.05 -6.41 24.35
C TRP A 77 -1.24 -7.65 23.49
N LEU A 78 -0.89 -7.59 22.24
CA LEU A 78 -1.14 -8.66 21.26
C LEU A 78 0.13 -8.94 20.45
N ALA A 79 0.08 -9.94 19.58
CA ALA A 79 1.09 -10.17 18.56
C ALA A 79 1.22 -8.95 17.65
N ASP A 80 2.31 -8.87 16.88
CA ASP A 80 2.57 -7.79 15.94
C ASP A 80 1.33 -7.46 15.10
N ALA A 81 1.16 -6.18 14.79
CA ALA A 81 0.17 -5.71 13.83
C ALA A 81 0.82 -5.45 12.46
N CYS A 82 0.04 -5.62 11.39
CA CYS A 82 0.42 -5.26 10.04
C CYS A 82 -0.23 -3.92 9.67
N HIS A 83 0.58 -2.92 9.34
CA HIS A 83 0.11 -1.66 8.79
C HIS A 83 0.25 -1.66 7.27
N LEU A 84 -0.87 -1.63 6.55
CA LEU A 84 -0.91 -1.36 5.12
C LEU A 84 -0.84 0.15 4.94
N GLN A 85 0.36 0.66 4.64
CA GLN A 85 0.64 2.09 4.61
C GLN A 85 0.14 2.74 3.32
N ASP A 86 0.48 2.16 2.17
CA ASP A 86 0.14 2.68 0.85
C ASP A 86 -0.53 1.60 0.02
N LEU A 87 -1.59 1.97 -0.67
CA LEU A 87 -2.30 1.14 -1.64
C LEU A 87 -2.69 2.00 -2.83
N PHE A 88 -2.21 1.66 -4.01
CA PHE A 88 -2.52 2.41 -5.22
C PHE A 88 -2.69 1.49 -6.43
N VAL A 89 -3.67 1.79 -7.25
CA VAL A 89 -3.96 1.10 -8.50
C VAL A 89 -3.98 2.11 -9.63
N ASP A 90 -3.28 1.78 -10.72
CA ASP A 90 -3.32 2.56 -11.95
C ASP A 90 -4.79 2.86 -12.31
N PRO A 91 -5.16 4.14 -12.54
CA PRO A 91 -6.52 4.48 -12.95
C PRO A 91 -7.06 3.66 -14.11
N ALA A 92 -6.22 3.31 -15.08
CA ALA A 92 -6.58 2.48 -16.24
C ALA A 92 -6.90 1.01 -15.86
N ALA A 93 -6.46 0.54 -14.69
CA ALA A 93 -6.67 -0.82 -14.23
C ALA A 93 -7.71 -0.94 -13.10
N ARG A 94 -8.39 0.15 -12.75
CA ARG A 94 -9.42 0.16 -11.70
C ARG A 94 -10.65 -0.67 -12.10
N ASN A 95 -11.49 -1.00 -11.10
CA ASN A 95 -12.69 -1.82 -11.25
C ASN A 95 -12.43 -3.25 -11.79
N ARG A 96 -11.20 -3.74 -11.67
CA ARG A 96 -10.78 -5.10 -12.04
C ARG A 96 -10.48 -5.99 -10.84
N GLY A 97 -10.71 -5.51 -9.63
CA GLY A 97 -10.42 -6.26 -8.39
C GLY A 97 -8.96 -6.19 -7.94
N VAL A 98 -8.15 -5.32 -8.54
CA VAL A 98 -6.70 -5.21 -8.23
C VAL A 98 -6.46 -4.80 -6.78
N ALA A 99 -7.13 -3.76 -6.29
CA ALA A 99 -6.99 -3.31 -4.90
C ALA A 99 -7.40 -4.39 -3.90
N ARG A 100 -8.50 -5.09 -4.17
CA ARG A 100 -8.94 -6.22 -3.34
C ARG A 100 -7.91 -7.33 -3.30
N ALA A 101 -7.36 -7.72 -4.45
CA ALA A 101 -6.33 -8.76 -4.53
C ALA A 101 -5.07 -8.38 -3.73
N LEU A 102 -4.66 -7.12 -3.78
CA LEU A 102 -3.53 -6.61 -2.97
C LEU A 102 -3.83 -6.68 -1.47
N ILE A 103 -5.01 -6.22 -1.03
CA ILE A 103 -5.41 -6.30 0.39
C ILE A 103 -5.44 -7.76 0.87
N GLU A 104 -6.01 -8.66 0.09
CA GLU A 104 -6.07 -10.09 0.41
C GLU A 104 -4.68 -10.73 0.49
N ALA A 105 -3.76 -10.33 -0.38
CA ALA A 105 -2.37 -10.81 -0.35
C ALA A 105 -1.60 -10.28 0.87
N VAL A 106 -1.78 -9.01 1.25
CA VAL A 106 -1.23 -8.45 2.49
C VAL A 106 -1.80 -9.17 3.71
N ALA A 107 -3.10 -9.42 3.74
CA ALA A 107 -3.74 -10.18 4.81
C ALA A 107 -3.20 -11.61 4.90
N ALA A 108 -2.94 -12.27 3.77
CA ALA A 108 -2.31 -13.59 3.75
C ALA A 108 -0.88 -13.56 4.31
N ALA A 109 -0.08 -12.55 3.95
CA ALA A 109 1.25 -12.35 4.52
C ALA A 109 1.20 -12.11 6.05
N ALA A 110 0.24 -11.32 6.50
CA ALA A 110 0.02 -11.07 7.92
C ALA A 110 -0.35 -12.35 8.69
N ARG A 111 -1.24 -13.17 8.13
CA ARG A 111 -1.59 -14.48 8.73
C ARG A 111 -0.38 -15.41 8.83
N ARG A 112 0.43 -15.51 7.78
CA ARG A 112 1.64 -16.34 7.80
C ARG A 112 2.63 -15.91 8.89
N ARG A 113 2.70 -14.61 9.17
CA ARG A 113 3.55 -14.06 10.23
C ARG A 113 2.90 -14.14 11.63
N GLY A 114 1.65 -14.53 11.76
CA GLY A 114 0.93 -14.55 13.02
C GLY A 114 0.54 -13.17 13.55
N ALA A 115 0.39 -12.20 12.66
CA ALA A 115 -0.01 -10.86 13.04
C ALA A 115 -1.43 -10.83 13.62
N SER A 116 -1.64 -9.95 14.60
CA SER A 116 -2.94 -9.82 15.29
C SER A 116 -4.02 -9.15 14.44
N ARG A 117 -3.63 -8.29 13.50
CA ARG A 117 -4.53 -7.58 12.58
C ARG A 117 -3.77 -6.97 11.41
N VAL A 118 -4.53 -6.64 10.36
CA VAL A 118 -4.13 -5.72 9.30
C VAL A 118 -4.99 -4.48 9.42
N TYR A 119 -4.41 -3.29 9.32
CA TYR A 119 -5.16 -2.04 9.37
C TYR A 119 -4.57 -1.02 8.41
N TRP A 120 -5.39 -0.06 8.00
CA TRP A 120 -5.00 1.05 7.11
C TRP A 120 -5.84 2.29 7.40
N HIS A 121 -5.42 3.41 6.84
CA HIS A 121 -6.11 4.68 6.92
C HIS A 121 -6.56 5.14 5.55
N THR A 122 -7.64 5.90 5.51
CA THR A 122 -8.09 6.63 4.34
C THR A 122 -8.79 7.90 4.79
N HIS A 123 -8.89 8.89 3.90
CA HIS A 123 -9.69 10.07 4.18
C HIS A 123 -11.17 9.73 4.24
N THR A 124 -11.90 10.38 5.13
CA THR A 124 -13.36 10.18 5.30
C THR A 124 -14.14 10.43 4.01
N GLY A 125 -13.67 11.37 3.19
CA GLY A 125 -14.27 11.73 1.89
C GLY A 125 -13.92 10.80 0.73
N ASN A 126 -13.04 9.82 0.92
CA ASN A 126 -12.62 8.88 -0.14
C ASN A 126 -13.70 7.79 -0.34
N ALA A 127 -14.86 8.18 -0.85
CA ALA A 127 -16.03 7.31 -0.98
C ALA A 127 -15.75 6.07 -1.86
N THR A 128 -15.01 6.24 -2.95
CA THR A 128 -14.69 5.15 -3.88
C THR A 128 -13.87 4.05 -3.20
N ALA A 129 -12.82 4.39 -2.47
CA ALA A 129 -12.01 3.42 -1.74
C ALA A 129 -12.79 2.81 -0.57
N ARG A 130 -13.55 3.62 0.16
CA ARG A 130 -14.36 3.15 1.29
C ARG A 130 -15.43 2.14 0.88
N ALA A 131 -15.99 2.26 -0.32
CA ALA A 131 -16.93 1.26 -0.85
C ALA A 131 -16.31 -0.15 -0.96
N LEU A 132 -15.01 -0.25 -1.25
CA LEU A 132 -14.27 -1.50 -1.18
C LEU A 132 -13.93 -1.87 0.27
N TYR A 133 -13.42 -0.92 1.05
CA TYR A 133 -12.94 -1.18 2.40
C TYR A 133 -14.04 -1.69 3.34
N ASP A 134 -15.25 -1.19 3.21
CA ASP A 134 -16.43 -1.66 3.97
C ASP A 134 -16.80 -3.12 3.64
N LYS A 135 -16.37 -3.63 2.48
CA LYS A 135 -16.59 -5.03 2.09
C LYS A 135 -15.50 -5.99 2.59
N VAL A 136 -14.28 -5.50 2.79
CA VAL A 136 -13.12 -6.32 3.14
C VAL A 136 -12.66 -6.13 4.58
N GLY A 137 -13.08 -5.06 5.23
CA GLY A 137 -12.73 -4.72 6.60
C GLY A 137 -13.88 -4.07 7.33
N ARG A 138 -13.56 -3.42 8.43
CA ARG A 138 -14.53 -2.72 9.28
C ARG A 138 -13.96 -1.38 9.74
N HIS A 139 -14.68 -0.29 9.52
CA HIS A 139 -14.37 0.99 10.14
C HIS A 139 -14.67 0.93 11.65
N ILE A 140 -13.67 1.25 12.47
CA ILE A 140 -13.75 1.11 13.93
C ILE A 140 -13.99 2.44 14.67
N GLY A 141 -14.26 3.52 13.93
CA GLY A 141 -14.59 4.84 14.53
C GLY A 141 -13.41 5.63 15.07
N MET A 142 -12.17 5.21 14.83
CA MET A 142 -10.98 5.94 15.27
C MET A 142 -10.65 7.09 14.32
N ILE A 143 -10.14 8.17 14.88
CA ILE A 143 -9.55 9.30 14.16
C ILE A 143 -8.06 9.37 14.46
N ARG A 144 -7.29 9.98 13.56
CA ARG A 144 -5.84 10.12 13.68
C ARG A 144 -5.48 11.56 14.01
N TYR A 145 -4.53 11.73 14.92
CA TYR A 145 -3.87 13.00 15.21
C TYR A 145 -2.39 12.87 14.87
N ASP A 146 -1.83 13.87 14.22
CA ASP A 146 -0.41 13.96 13.92
C ASP A 146 0.21 15.15 14.67
N LEU A 147 1.35 14.93 15.27
CA LEU A 147 2.19 15.96 15.88
C LEU A 147 3.57 15.85 15.24
N ALA A 148 4.09 16.94 14.68
CA ALA A 148 5.44 16.95 14.13
C ALA A 148 6.47 16.65 15.24
N ALA A 149 7.32 15.64 14.99
CA ALA A 149 8.36 15.25 15.93
C ALA A 149 9.63 16.11 15.80
N GLU A 150 9.83 16.73 14.63
CA GLU A 150 10.94 17.63 14.40
C GLU A 150 10.59 19.03 14.95
N ARG A 151 11.50 19.60 15.74
CA ARG A 151 11.41 21.04 16.05
C ARG A 151 11.64 21.81 14.75
N ALA A 152 10.74 22.73 14.44
CA ALA A 152 11.05 23.73 13.42
C ALA A 152 12.41 24.33 13.74
N ALA A 153 13.34 24.33 12.77
CA ALA A 153 14.63 24.98 12.94
C ALA A 153 14.36 26.41 13.41
N SER A 154 14.90 26.76 14.57
CA SER A 154 14.82 28.14 15.08
C SER A 154 15.43 29.07 14.04
N ALA A 155 14.64 29.98 13.51
CA ALA A 155 15.11 31.01 12.60
C ALA A 155 16.14 31.90 13.26
#